data_37690a81699f1e8cee90c278b2665289
#
_entry.id   37690a81699f1e8cee90c278b2665289
#
_cell.length_a   1.000
_cell.length_b   1.000
_cell.length_c   1.000
_cell.angle_alpha   90.00
_cell.angle_beta   90.00
_cell.angle_gamma   90.00
#
_symmetry.space_group_name_H-M   'P 1'
#
loop_
_entity.id
_entity.type
_entity.pdbx_description
1 polymer ?
#
loop_
_entity_poly.entity_id
_entity_poly.type
_entity_poly.pdbx_seq_one_letter_code
_entity_poly.pdbx_strand_id
1 'polypeptide(L)'
;MKVLVINPIMYTSETKNIKRAASIKDTMMYDFCLAFHEMGHSVTLVGGEPFKPTKSETYPFEVLWWECKCQKVCMPHCLPFMPETYWYVKKHRTEYDLIITSEVFSLNSLMAYRAAPDKTIIWHELAKHNAIMK
;
A
#
# COMPACT_ATOMS: atom_id res chain seq x y z
N MET A 1 -4.04 1.55 -18.77
CA MET A 1 -3.35 0.51 -17.99
C MET A 1 -4.20 0.08 -16.81
N LYS A 2 -3.98 -1.09 -16.31
CA LYS A 2 -4.55 -1.56 -15.05
C LYS A 2 -3.45 -1.56 -13.97
N VAL A 3 -3.61 -0.74 -12.94
CA VAL A 3 -2.59 -0.45 -11.92
C VAL A 3 -3.04 -0.96 -10.56
N LEU A 4 -2.16 -1.68 -9.87
CA LEU A 4 -2.34 -2.12 -8.50
C LEU A 4 -1.38 -1.35 -7.59
N VAL A 5 -1.90 -0.69 -6.58
CA VAL A 5 -1.12 0.04 -5.57
C VAL A 5 -1.29 -0.63 -4.21
N ILE A 6 -0.20 -1.09 -3.63
CA ILE A 6 -0.19 -1.79 -2.34
C ILE A 6 0.52 -0.95 -1.29
N ASN A 7 -0.23 -0.43 -0.35
CA ASN A 7 0.29 0.32 0.78
C ASN A 7 -0.51 0.03 2.05
N PRO A 8 0.04 -0.73 3.01
CA PRO A 8 -0.70 -1.12 4.22
C PRO A 8 -1.15 0.06 5.06
N ILE A 9 -0.36 1.15 5.08
CA ILE A 9 -0.64 2.35 5.85
C ILE A 9 -0.69 3.53 4.90
N MET A 10 -1.85 4.15 4.75
CA MET A 10 -2.07 5.24 3.78
C MET A 10 -1.43 6.56 4.21
N TYR A 11 -1.15 6.72 5.47
CA TYR A 11 -0.49 7.90 6.04
C TYR A 11 0.45 7.47 7.16
N THR A 12 1.54 8.19 7.30
CA THR A 12 2.50 7.99 8.38
C THR A 12 2.39 9.14 9.37
N SER A 13 2.40 8.82 10.66
CA SER A 13 2.58 9.78 11.72
C SER A 13 4.04 9.72 12.18
N GLU A 14 4.65 10.86 12.43
CA GLU A 14 5.98 10.93 13.03
C GLU A 14 5.99 10.40 14.47
N THR A 15 4.83 10.17 15.04
CA THR A 15 4.65 9.60 16.38
C THR A 15 4.51 8.07 16.28
N LYS A 16 4.96 7.38 17.33
CA LYS A 16 4.89 5.90 17.43
C LYS A 16 3.47 5.32 17.41
N ASN A 17 2.45 6.15 17.50
CA ASN A 17 1.05 5.76 17.50
C ASN A 17 0.37 6.17 16.21
N ILE A 18 0.27 5.24 15.27
CA ILE A 18 -0.51 5.44 14.05
C ILE A 18 -1.97 5.20 14.41
N LYS A 19 -2.73 6.28 14.45
CA LYS A 19 -4.17 6.21 14.69
C LYS A 19 -4.92 5.91 13.41
N ARG A 20 -6.02 5.19 13.54
CA ARG A 20 -6.94 4.93 12.45
C ARG A 20 -7.58 6.24 11.99
N ALA A 21 -7.44 6.59 10.72
CA ALA A 21 -8.03 7.82 10.17
C ALA A 21 -9.54 7.72 10.00
N ALA A 22 -10.19 8.87 10.00
CA ALA A 22 -11.61 8.96 9.65
C ALA A 22 -11.84 8.72 8.15
N SER A 23 -10.90 9.17 7.30
CA SER A 23 -10.99 9.10 5.84
C SER A 23 -9.60 8.87 5.24
N ILE A 24 -9.52 8.17 4.11
CA ILE A 24 -8.30 8.06 3.31
C ILE A 24 -8.18 9.15 2.24
N LYS A 25 -9.24 9.94 2.03
CA LYS A 25 -9.30 10.96 0.95
C LYS A 25 -8.32 12.11 1.13
N ASP A 26 -7.80 12.30 2.35
CA ASP A 26 -6.78 13.31 2.64
C ASP A 26 -5.35 12.76 2.56
N THR A 27 -5.19 11.52 2.11
CA THR A 27 -3.87 10.88 2.05
C THR A 27 -3.24 11.03 0.66
N MET A 28 -1.91 11.07 0.63
CA MET A 28 -1.14 11.13 -0.61
C MET A 28 -1.39 9.90 -1.50
N MET A 29 -1.55 8.72 -0.91
CA MET A 29 -1.81 7.50 -1.69
C MET A 29 -3.17 7.54 -2.39
N TYR A 30 -4.16 8.12 -1.75
CA TYR A 30 -5.45 8.35 -2.39
C TYR A 30 -5.34 9.29 -3.58
N ASP A 31 -4.67 10.44 -3.40
CA ASP A 31 -4.47 11.43 -4.46
C ASP A 31 -3.68 10.84 -5.63
N PHE A 32 -2.68 10.02 -5.33
CA PHE A 32 -1.89 9.30 -6.32
C PHE A 32 -2.75 8.35 -7.17
N CYS A 33 -3.60 7.57 -6.51
CA CYS A 33 -4.55 6.68 -7.20
C CYS A 33 -5.61 7.44 -7.97
N LEU A 34 -6.10 8.55 -7.43
CA LEU A 34 -7.06 9.43 -8.09
C LEU A 34 -6.48 10.00 -9.38
N ALA A 35 -5.22 10.42 -9.37
CA ALA A 35 -4.54 10.91 -10.57
C ALA A 35 -4.48 9.86 -11.69
N PHE A 36 -4.15 8.61 -11.37
CA PHE A 36 -4.21 7.52 -12.36
C PHE A 36 -5.63 7.31 -12.88
N HIS A 37 -6.61 7.36 -12.01
CA HIS A 37 -8.01 7.19 -12.40
C HIS A 37 -8.46 8.33 -13.34
N GLU A 38 -8.12 9.57 -13.03
CA GLU A 38 -8.45 10.73 -13.86
C GLU A 38 -7.75 10.71 -15.23
N MET A 39 -6.59 10.06 -15.31
CA MET A 39 -5.89 9.81 -16.57
C MET A 39 -6.49 8.67 -17.41
N GLY A 40 -7.57 8.05 -16.95
CA GLY A 40 -8.27 6.99 -17.66
C GLY A 40 -7.76 5.58 -17.37
N HIS A 41 -6.92 5.39 -16.36
CA HIS A 41 -6.43 4.06 -15.97
C HIS A 41 -7.37 3.39 -14.96
N SER A 42 -7.41 2.07 -14.99
CA SER A 42 -8.08 1.28 -13.96
C SER A 42 -7.14 1.11 -12.76
N VAL A 43 -7.59 1.49 -11.58
CA VAL A 43 -6.75 1.46 -10.36
C VAL A 43 -7.40 0.63 -9.28
N THR A 44 -6.59 -0.19 -8.61
CA THR A 44 -6.95 -0.88 -7.37
C THR A 44 -5.96 -0.45 -6.29
N LEU A 45 -6.46 0.13 -5.21
CA LEU A 45 -5.67 0.50 -4.04
C LEU A 45 -5.89 -0.54 -2.94
N VAL A 46 -4.80 -1.04 -2.39
CA VAL A 46 -4.84 -2.01 -1.28
C VAL A 46 -4.26 -1.39 -0.02
N GLY A 47 -5.03 -1.45 1.05
CA GLY A 47 -4.61 -1.05 2.39
C GLY A 47 -4.67 -2.22 3.38
N GLY A 48 -4.12 -1.99 4.56
CA GLY A 48 -4.21 -2.94 5.68
C GLY A 48 -5.54 -2.81 6.44
N GLU A 49 -6.21 -3.93 6.70
CA GLU A 49 -7.49 -3.95 7.43
C GLU A 49 -7.45 -3.20 8.78
N PRO A 50 -6.38 -3.30 9.59
CA PRO A 50 -6.30 -2.53 10.85
C PRO A 50 -6.31 -1.01 10.67
N PHE A 51 -5.98 -0.52 9.47
CA PHE A 51 -5.89 0.90 9.14
C PHE A 51 -7.03 1.39 8.26
N LYS A 52 -8.04 0.55 8.04
CA LYS A 52 -9.26 0.92 7.35
C LYS A 52 -9.92 2.15 8.02
N PRO A 53 -10.39 3.16 7.26
CA PRO A 53 -10.98 4.35 7.84
C PRO A 53 -12.23 4.03 8.67
N THR A 54 -12.49 4.87 9.67
CA THR A 54 -13.64 4.70 10.57
C THR A 54 -14.96 5.04 9.90
N LYS A 55 -14.93 5.92 8.90
CA LYS A 55 -16.12 6.29 8.11
C LYS A 55 -16.29 5.34 6.94
N SER A 56 -17.54 5.00 6.64
CA SER A 56 -17.87 4.34 5.39
C SER A 56 -17.76 5.36 4.25
N GLU A 57 -16.97 5.05 3.26
CA GLU A 57 -16.69 5.94 2.13
C GLU A 57 -16.88 5.22 0.79
N THR A 58 -17.21 5.99 -0.23
CA THR A 58 -17.22 5.53 -1.62
C THR A 58 -16.03 6.15 -2.37
N TYR A 59 -15.44 5.38 -3.27
CA TYR A 59 -14.27 5.79 -4.04
C TYR A 59 -14.54 5.62 -5.54
N PRO A 60 -13.94 6.44 -6.41
CA PRO A 60 -14.07 6.29 -7.85
C PRO A 60 -13.31 5.10 -8.43
N PHE A 61 -12.46 4.46 -7.65
CA PHE A 61 -11.68 3.28 -8.00
C PHE A 61 -11.83 2.21 -6.92
N GLU A 62 -11.40 0.98 -7.22
CA GLU A 62 -11.48 -0.14 -6.28
C GLU A 62 -10.50 0.05 -5.12
N VAL A 63 -10.97 -0.19 -3.90
CA VAL A 63 -10.14 -0.20 -2.68
C VAL A 63 -10.37 -1.51 -1.95
N LEU A 64 -9.28 -2.24 -1.68
CA LEU A 64 -9.28 -3.50 -0.97
C LEU A 64 -8.56 -3.36 0.37
N TRP A 65 -9.00 -4.13 1.35
CA TRP A 65 -8.42 -4.16 2.70
C TRP A 65 -8.00 -5.59 3.02
N TRP A 66 -6.70 -5.78 3.23
CA TRP A 66 -6.13 -7.09 3.53
C TRP A 66 -5.68 -7.21 4.97
N GLU A 67 -5.74 -8.42 5.50
CA GLU A 67 -5.25 -8.73 6.83
C GLU A 67 -3.75 -8.42 6.95
N CYS A 68 -3.35 -7.82 8.08
CA CYS A 68 -1.97 -7.56 8.43
C CYS A 68 -1.49 -8.52 9.51
N LYS A 69 -0.25 -9.01 9.36
CA LYS A 69 0.43 -9.85 10.35
C LYS A 69 1.74 -9.21 10.78
N CYS A 70 2.25 -9.65 11.93
CA CYS A 70 3.54 -9.19 12.48
C CYS A 70 3.61 -7.68 12.78
N GLN A 71 2.47 -7.03 13.05
CA GLN A 71 2.44 -5.59 13.33
C GLN A 71 3.33 -5.19 14.51
N LYS A 72 3.31 -5.97 15.60
CA LYS A 72 4.09 -5.68 16.81
C LYS A 72 5.60 -5.77 16.58
N VAL A 73 6.03 -6.59 15.64
CA VAL A 73 7.45 -6.78 15.29
C VAL A 73 7.90 -5.78 14.24
N CYS A 74 7.06 -5.50 13.25
CA CYS A 74 7.41 -4.64 12.13
C CYS A 74 7.32 -3.15 12.47
N MET A 75 6.34 -2.75 13.26
CA MET A 75 6.13 -1.36 13.63
C MET A 75 7.07 -0.92 14.77
N PRO A 76 7.59 0.32 14.79
CA PRO A 76 7.35 1.41 13.83
C PRO A 76 8.31 1.46 12.63
N HIS A 77 9.23 0.52 12.51
CA HIS A 77 10.35 0.61 11.55
C HIS A 77 10.03 0.04 10.16
N CYS A 78 9.10 -0.90 10.10
CA CYS A 78 8.69 -1.53 8.84
C CYS A 78 7.18 -1.49 8.69
N LEU A 79 6.72 -1.53 7.45
CA LEU A 79 5.29 -1.66 7.18
C LEU A 79 4.80 -3.06 7.58
N PRO A 80 3.56 -3.17 8.10
CA PRO A 80 2.98 -4.48 8.43
C PRO A 80 2.91 -5.38 7.22
N PHE A 81 3.15 -6.67 7.43
CA PHE A 81 3.09 -7.66 6.38
C PHE A 81 1.65 -8.07 6.07
N MET A 82 1.32 -8.05 4.79
CA MET A 82 0.04 -8.56 4.28
C MET A 82 0.29 -9.82 3.47
N PRO A 83 0.03 -11.03 4.03
CA PRO A 83 0.31 -12.30 3.35
C PRO A 83 -0.41 -12.45 2.00
N GLU A 84 -1.59 -11.84 1.85
CA GLU A 84 -2.36 -11.87 0.61
C GLU A 84 -1.62 -11.23 -0.57
N THR A 85 -0.64 -10.37 -0.32
CA THR A 85 0.15 -9.69 -1.36
C THR A 85 0.72 -10.70 -2.38
N TYR A 86 1.40 -11.73 -1.91
CA TYR A 86 2.01 -12.72 -2.80
C TYR A 86 0.96 -13.48 -3.63
N TRP A 87 -0.06 -13.99 -2.96
CA TRP A 87 -1.08 -14.83 -3.61
C TRP A 87 -1.95 -14.04 -4.58
N TYR A 88 -2.36 -12.85 -4.19
CA TYR A 88 -3.17 -11.98 -5.03
C TYR A 88 -2.38 -11.55 -6.28
N VAL A 89 -1.16 -11.08 -6.10
CA VAL A 89 -0.31 -10.65 -7.23
C VAL A 89 -0.02 -11.83 -8.16
N LYS A 90 0.32 -12.97 -7.61
CA LYS A 90 0.57 -14.19 -8.42
C LYS A 90 -0.66 -14.61 -9.22
N LYS A 91 -1.83 -14.57 -8.61
CA LYS A 91 -3.11 -14.94 -9.26
C LYS A 91 -3.51 -13.95 -10.36
N HIS A 92 -3.30 -12.67 -10.13
CA HIS A 92 -3.77 -11.58 -11.00
C HIS A 92 -2.66 -10.92 -11.84
N ARG A 93 -1.45 -11.47 -11.86
CA ARG A 93 -0.30 -10.87 -12.55
C ARG A 93 -0.54 -10.55 -14.03
N THR A 94 -1.35 -11.35 -14.70
CA THR A 94 -1.67 -11.16 -16.12
C THR A 94 -2.71 -10.05 -16.34
N GLU A 95 -3.46 -9.70 -15.32
CA GLU A 95 -4.51 -8.67 -15.38
C GLU A 95 -3.96 -7.26 -15.16
N TYR A 96 -2.90 -7.12 -14.36
CA TYR A 96 -2.28 -5.84 -14.05
C TYR A 96 -1.10 -5.55 -14.98
N ASP A 97 -1.00 -4.30 -15.42
CA ASP A 97 0.13 -3.81 -16.20
C ASP A 97 1.24 -3.26 -15.32
N LEU A 98 0.89 -2.73 -14.17
CA LEU A 98 1.81 -2.11 -13.22
C LEU A 98 1.39 -2.41 -11.79
N ILE A 99 2.37 -2.78 -10.96
CA ILE A 99 2.19 -3.02 -9.53
C ILE A 99 3.14 -2.10 -8.78
N ILE A 100 2.58 -1.24 -7.92
CA ILE A 100 3.35 -0.28 -7.12
C ILE A 100 3.23 -0.67 -5.66
N THR A 101 4.37 -0.86 -5.01
CA THR A 101 4.43 -1.17 -3.58
C THR A 101 5.19 -0.10 -2.83
N SER A 102 4.92 0.03 -1.54
CA SER A 102 5.57 1.01 -0.68
C SER A 102 6.73 0.38 0.09
N GLU A 103 7.83 1.10 0.14
CA GLU A 103 9.04 0.86 0.92
C GLU A 103 9.89 -0.35 0.49
N VAL A 104 11.16 -0.11 0.30
CA VAL A 104 12.16 -1.12 -0.12
C VAL A 104 12.31 -2.23 0.91
N PHE A 105 12.22 -1.91 2.19
CA PHE A 105 12.40 -2.87 3.28
C PHE A 105 11.10 -3.59 3.69
N SER A 106 10.03 -3.39 2.96
CA SER A 106 8.75 -4.05 3.22
C SER A 106 8.73 -5.47 2.67
N LEU A 107 8.24 -6.42 3.48
CA LEU A 107 7.98 -7.79 3.00
C LEU A 107 6.93 -7.80 1.89
N ASN A 108 6.00 -6.85 1.89
CA ASN A 108 5.01 -6.72 0.82
C ASN A 108 5.69 -6.43 -0.53
N SER A 109 6.69 -5.56 -0.54
CA SER A 109 7.46 -5.24 -1.73
C SER A 109 8.22 -6.44 -2.25
N LEU A 110 8.87 -7.20 -1.36
CA LEU A 110 9.57 -8.44 -1.72
C LEU A 110 8.61 -9.48 -2.29
N MET A 111 7.44 -9.67 -1.67
CA MET A 111 6.45 -10.65 -2.12
C MET A 111 5.84 -10.26 -3.46
N ALA A 112 5.49 -9.00 -3.66
CA ALA A 112 5.00 -8.51 -4.95
C ALA A 112 6.03 -8.68 -6.06
N TYR A 113 7.28 -8.32 -5.79
CA TYR A 113 8.38 -8.51 -6.72
C TYR A 113 8.58 -9.98 -7.09
N ARG A 114 8.58 -10.89 -6.10
CA ARG A 114 8.70 -12.33 -6.38
C ARG A 114 7.55 -12.89 -7.21
N ALA A 115 6.35 -12.37 -7.01
CA ALA A 115 5.17 -12.81 -7.76
C ALA A 115 5.11 -12.24 -9.19
N ALA A 116 5.59 -11.00 -9.40
CA ALA A 116 5.56 -10.31 -10.69
C ALA A 116 6.76 -9.36 -10.86
N PRO A 117 7.99 -9.90 -11.06
CA PRO A 117 9.20 -9.10 -11.09
C PRO A 117 9.27 -8.11 -12.26
N ASP A 118 8.62 -8.43 -13.36
CA ASP A 118 8.58 -7.63 -14.58
C ASP A 118 7.63 -6.44 -14.53
N LYS A 119 6.77 -6.35 -13.51
CA LYS A 119 5.70 -5.35 -13.40
C LYS A 119 5.74 -4.55 -12.10
N THR A 120 6.61 -4.90 -11.14
CA THR A 120 6.62 -4.32 -9.82
C THR A 120 7.60 -3.17 -9.73
N ILE A 121 7.10 -2.01 -9.27
CA ILE A 121 7.88 -0.83 -8.92
C ILE A 121 7.74 -0.60 -7.41
N ILE A 122 8.85 -0.30 -6.76
CA ILE A 122 8.87 -0.02 -5.33
C ILE A 122 8.99 1.49 -5.13
N TRP A 123 7.99 2.08 -4.50
CA TRP A 123 8.00 3.47 -4.08
C TRP A 123 8.66 3.58 -2.72
N HIS A 124 9.74 4.33 -2.64
CA HIS A 124 10.45 4.57 -1.40
C HIS A 124 10.46 6.05 -1.05
N GLU A 125 9.99 6.39 0.14
CA GLU A 125 10.05 7.74 0.67
C GLU A 125 11.14 7.86 1.72
N LEU A 126 12.01 8.85 1.56
CA LEU A 126 12.97 9.25 2.58
C LEU A 126 12.24 10.09 3.62
N ALA A 127 11.74 9.45 4.65
CA ALA A 127 11.15 10.13 5.78
C ALA A 127 12.22 10.40 6.86
N LYS A 128 11.96 11.41 7.68
CA LYS A 128 12.85 11.86 8.75
C LYS A 128 13.24 10.74 9.73
N HIS A 129 12.34 9.81 10.00
CA HIS A 129 12.59 8.65 10.84
C HIS A 129 13.54 7.62 10.20
N ASN A 130 13.62 7.57 8.88
CA ASN A 130 14.56 6.69 8.18
C ASN A 130 16.01 7.18 8.32
N ALA A 131 16.21 8.45 8.61
CA ALA A 131 17.53 9.05 8.85
C ALA A 131 18.14 8.61 10.20
N ILE A 132 17.32 8.15 11.13
CA ILE A 132 17.77 7.71 12.45
C ILE A 132 18.32 6.28 12.41
N MET A 133 18.05 5.53 11.36
CA MET A 133 18.53 4.17 11.15
C MET A 133 19.90 4.08 10.45
N LYS A 134 20.53 5.21 10.23
CA LYS A 134 21.88 5.28 9.64
C LYS A 134 22.95 5.12 10.75
#